data_bb584a1120308a2884db085949946f52
#
_entry.id   bb584a1120308a2884db085949946f52
#
_cell.length_a   1.000
_cell.length_b   1.000
_cell.length_c   1.000
_cell.angle_alpha   90.00
_cell.angle_beta   90.00
_cell.angle_gamma   90.00
#
_symmetry.space_group_name_H-M   'P 1'
#
loop_
_entity.id
_entity.type
_entity.pdbx_description
1 polymer ?
#
loop_
_entity_poly.entity_id
_entity_poly.type
_entity_poly.pdbx_seq_one_letter_code
_entity_poly.pdbx_strand_id
1 'polypeptide(L)'
;MYLQCMNHTHPKKNKIGSSLLIFSSVTILNNSIENEIKNNSSILLGGDIELSTKNKALDSNILDELKKGFFLTNIVEFSTIIRTNDKKSKTARIKVVDSFYPLVGNAIIDPPDSLKKLKTEPNTILVDETTQNNLNLKLGDKVKIQNTSLEVIGVIKSLPDIGGFFLFGDQALINKSGFKNLKINNLGSFVNFKYKMIKKENNTELSKKINENKKILIKYPEDVSQNLKRTIENFIYFLTIIAASAILISGVGLKNSLYSFLSNNQFSIAIYKSLGLSSNNI
;
A
#
# COMPACT_ATOMS: atom_id res chain seq x y z
N MET A 1 54.00 17.06 35.68
CA MET A 1 52.69 17.36 36.31
C MET A 1 51.70 17.52 35.16
N TYR A 2 50.77 16.66 35.06
CA TYR A 2 50.04 16.23 33.86
C TYR A 2 49.01 17.22 33.37
N LEU A 3 49.17 17.66 32.11
CA LEU A 3 48.10 18.29 31.33
C LEU A 3 47.23 17.17 30.72
N GLN A 4 46.07 16.97 31.31
CA GLN A 4 44.99 16.14 30.74
C GLN A 4 44.26 16.98 29.69
N CYS A 5 44.57 16.82 28.42
CA CYS A 5 43.78 17.33 27.31
C CYS A 5 42.43 16.60 27.32
N MET A 6 41.40 17.27 27.81
CA MET A 6 40.03 16.85 27.64
C MET A 6 39.61 17.05 26.18
N ASN A 7 39.58 15.94 25.44
CA ASN A 7 38.96 15.87 24.13
C ASN A 7 37.44 16.06 24.30
N HIS A 8 36.96 17.28 24.25
CA HIS A 8 35.55 17.59 24.09
C HIS A 8 35.20 17.49 22.61
N THR A 9 34.88 16.26 22.18
CA THR A 9 34.20 16.03 20.90
C THR A 9 32.84 16.73 20.92
N HIS A 10 32.67 17.67 20.00
CA HIS A 10 31.49 18.50 19.85
C HIS A 10 30.22 17.72 19.47
N PRO A 11 29.24 17.53 20.34
CA PRO A 11 27.95 16.91 19.97
C PRO A 11 27.01 17.88 19.23
N LYS A 12 27.41 19.13 18.97
CA LYS A 12 26.53 20.21 18.53
C LYS A 12 26.27 20.27 17.01
N LYS A 13 27.21 19.79 16.18
CA LYS A 13 27.02 19.80 14.71
C LYS A 13 25.99 18.78 14.21
N ASN A 14 25.73 17.72 14.95
CA ASN A 14 24.88 16.60 14.48
C ASN A 14 23.37 16.86 14.54
N LYS A 15 22.90 17.78 15.39
CA LYS A 15 21.44 17.99 15.57
C LYS A 15 20.78 18.81 14.46
N ILE A 16 21.44 19.84 13.95
CA ILE A 16 20.92 20.63 12.81
C ILE A 16 21.06 19.82 11.52
N GLY A 17 22.17 19.13 11.35
CA GLY A 17 22.40 18.23 10.21
C GLY A 17 21.33 17.13 10.11
N SER A 18 20.98 16.52 11.23
CA SER A 18 19.94 15.47 11.22
C SER A 18 18.55 15.99 10.85
N SER A 19 18.16 17.19 11.30
CA SER A 19 16.85 17.76 10.94
C SER A 19 16.77 18.13 9.45
N LEU A 20 17.84 18.67 8.87
CA LEU A 20 17.93 18.97 7.43
C LEU A 20 17.95 17.68 6.59
N LEU A 21 18.62 16.63 7.07
CA LEU A 21 18.63 15.31 6.41
C LEU A 21 17.23 14.69 6.38
N ILE A 22 16.46 14.79 7.47
CA ILE A 22 15.08 14.28 7.49
C ILE A 22 14.22 15.00 6.46
N PHE A 23 14.29 16.34 6.39
CA PHE A 23 13.51 17.13 5.44
C PHE A 23 13.86 16.80 3.98
N SER A 24 15.16 16.76 3.65
CA SER A 24 15.60 16.38 2.29
C SER A 24 15.25 14.95 1.94
N SER A 25 15.30 14.02 2.90
CA SER A 25 14.91 12.62 2.68
C SER A 25 13.43 12.49 2.35
N VAL A 26 12.56 13.26 3.01
CA VAL A 26 11.11 13.27 2.71
C VAL A 26 10.85 13.77 1.29
N THR A 27 11.55 14.81 0.84
CA THR A 27 11.40 15.35 -0.52
C THR A 27 11.86 14.37 -1.59
N ILE A 28 13.02 13.73 -1.38
CA ILE A 28 13.54 12.71 -2.30
C ILE A 28 12.58 11.52 -2.39
N LEU A 29 12.07 11.06 -1.24
CA LEU A 29 11.12 9.97 -1.17
C LEU A 29 9.84 10.28 -1.96
N ASN A 30 9.30 11.49 -1.83
CA ASN A 30 8.12 11.92 -2.58
C ASN A 30 8.32 11.81 -4.08
N ASN A 31 9.41 12.37 -4.61
CA ASN A 31 9.70 12.34 -6.04
C ASN A 31 9.91 10.91 -6.57
N SER A 32 10.56 10.06 -5.79
CA SER A 32 10.78 8.65 -6.16
C SER A 32 9.47 7.87 -6.22
N ILE A 33 8.59 8.06 -5.24
CA ILE A 33 7.28 7.40 -5.19
C ILE A 33 6.38 7.88 -6.34
N GLU A 34 6.34 9.18 -6.64
CA GLU A 34 5.54 9.70 -7.76
C GLU A 34 5.95 9.09 -9.10
N ASN A 35 7.24 9.01 -9.36
CA ASN A 35 7.76 8.40 -10.59
C ASN A 35 7.41 6.91 -10.67
N GLU A 36 7.56 6.18 -9.57
CA GLU A 36 7.23 4.75 -9.51
C GLU A 36 5.74 4.49 -9.75
N ILE A 37 4.85 5.28 -9.14
CA ILE A 37 3.40 5.18 -9.33
C ILE A 37 3.04 5.45 -10.79
N LYS A 38 3.62 6.46 -11.40
CA LYS A 38 3.34 6.82 -12.80
C LYS A 38 3.79 5.72 -13.76
N ASN A 39 4.97 5.19 -13.56
CA ASN A 39 5.55 4.15 -14.42
C ASN A 39 4.83 2.81 -14.30
N ASN A 40 4.28 2.50 -13.13
CA ASN A 40 3.61 1.23 -12.85
C ASN A 40 2.07 1.34 -12.79
N SER A 41 1.49 2.43 -13.27
CA SER A 41 0.06 2.69 -13.17
C SER A 41 -0.83 1.59 -13.79
N SER A 42 -0.44 1.01 -14.93
CA SER A 42 -1.15 -0.11 -15.55
C SER A 42 -1.04 -1.41 -14.74
N ILE A 43 0.10 -1.63 -14.09
CA ILE A 43 0.29 -2.77 -13.17
C ILE A 43 -0.58 -2.59 -11.94
N LEU A 44 -0.63 -1.38 -11.37
CA LEU A 44 -1.44 -1.05 -10.20
C LEU A 44 -2.94 -1.18 -10.47
N LEU A 45 -3.39 -0.82 -11.68
CA LEU A 45 -4.77 -1.07 -12.12
C LEU A 45 -4.99 -2.55 -12.44
N GLY A 46 -3.96 -3.26 -12.92
CA GLY A 46 -4.02 -4.63 -13.42
C GLY A 46 -4.54 -4.73 -14.85
N GLY A 47 -4.37 -3.68 -15.65
CA GLY A 47 -4.78 -3.57 -17.04
C GLY A 47 -4.74 -2.15 -17.56
N ASP A 48 -5.17 -1.95 -18.81
CA ASP A 48 -5.31 -0.64 -19.43
C ASP A 48 -6.64 0.04 -19.06
N ILE A 49 -7.67 -0.76 -18.75
CA ILE A 49 -9.01 -0.30 -18.39
C ILE A 49 -9.60 -1.24 -17.35
N GLU A 50 -10.24 -0.69 -16.31
CA GLU A 50 -11.08 -1.44 -15.37
C GLU A 50 -12.52 -0.95 -15.49
N LEU A 51 -13.44 -1.88 -15.76
CA LEU A 51 -14.88 -1.63 -15.59
C LEU A 51 -15.32 -2.24 -14.27
N SER A 52 -16.08 -1.51 -13.50
CA SER A 52 -16.63 -2.04 -12.25
C SER A 52 -18.13 -1.78 -12.11
N THR A 53 -18.85 -2.77 -11.57
CA THR A 53 -20.26 -2.69 -11.27
C THR A 53 -20.51 -3.18 -9.84
N LYS A 54 -21.55 -2.65 -9.21
CA LYS A 54 -21.95 -3.06 -7.83
C LYS A 54 -23.15 -4.00 -7.90
N ASN A 55 -23.04 -5.08 -7.15
CA ASN A 55 -24.12 -6.05 -6.89
C ASN A 55 -24.69 -6.80 -8.11
N LYS A 56 -24.34 -6.42 -9.32
CA LYS A 56 -24.78 -7.09 -10.55
C LYS A 56 -23.61 -7.20 -11.52
N ALA A 57 -23.38 -8.38 -12.03
CA ALA A 57 -22.39 -8.61 -13.10
C ALA A 57 -22.82 -7.89 -14.39
N LEU A 58 -21.88 -7.62 -15.27
CA LEU A 58 -22.16 -7.13 -16.64
C LEU A 58 -22.97 -8.17 -17.41
N ASP A 59 -23.83 -7.70 -18.26
CA ASP A 59 -24.62 -8.55 -19.14
C ASP A 59 -23.69 -9.32 -20.12
N SER A 60 -24.06 -10.57 -20.44
CA SER A 60 -23.25 -11.46 -21.29
C SER A 60 -22.95 -10.84 -22.66
N ASN A 61 -23.89 -10.13 -23.24
CA ASN A 61 -23.74 -9.48 -24.55
C ASN A 61 -22.63 -8.42 -24.52
N ILE A 62 -22.55 -7.63 -23.45
CA ILE A 62 -21.49 -6.64 -23.25
C ILE A 62 -20.14 -7.32 -23.08
N LEU A 63 -20.10 -8.40 -22.27
CA LEU A 63 -18.86 -9.17 -22.06
C LEU A 63 -18.34 -9.79 -23.37
N ASP A 64 -19.22 -10.30 -24.20
CA ASP A 64 -18.81 -10.92 -25.47
C ASP A 64 -18.36 -9.86 -26.51
N GLU A 65 -18.95 -8.67 -26.48
CA GLU A 65 -18.45 -7.53 -27.25
C GLU A 65 -17.04 -7.13 -26.80
N LEU A 66 -16.83 -7.00 -25.49
CA LEU A 66 -15.52 -6.64 -24.91
C LEU A 66 -14.42 -7.66 -25.24
N LYS A 67 -14.72 -8.96 -25.20
CA LYS A 67 -13.74 -10.02 -25.49
C LYS A 67 -13.22 -9.96 -26.94
N LYS A 68 -13.97 -9.39 -27.88
CA LYS A 68 -13.52 -9.22 -29.26
C LYS A 68 -12.32 -8.26 -29.33
N GLY A 69 -12.36 -7.14 -28.60
CA GLY A 69 -11.35 -6.08 -28.65
C GLY A 69 -10.30 -6.16 -27.50
N PHE A 70 -10.57 -6.92 -26.46
CA PHE A 70 -9.75 -6.92 -25.25
C PHE A 70 -9.42 -8.33 -24.76
N PHE A 71 -8.24 -8.50 -24.17
CA PHE A 71 -7.99 -9.57 -23.20
C PHE A 71 -8.62 -9.15 -21.88
N LEU A 72 -9.39 -10.03 -21.26
CA LEU A 72 -10.22 -9.71 -20.11
C LEU A 72 -10.07 -10.73 -18.99
N THR A 73 -9.91 -10.25 -17.76
CA THR A 73 -10.06 -11.04 -16.53
C THR A 73 -11.24 -10.50 -15.71
N ASN A 74 -12.01 -11.41 -15.12
CA ASN A 74 -13.15 -11.07 -14.27
C ASN A 74 -12.81 -11.35 -12.81
N ILE A 75 -12.82 -10.32 -12.01
CA ILE A 75 -12.57 -10.35 -10.58
C ILE A 75 -13.85 -9.97 -9.84
N VAL A 76 -14.18 -10.71 -8.79
CA VAL A 76 -15.28 -10.37 -7.89
C VAL A 76 -14.71 -10.09 -6.51
N GLU A 77 -15.08 -8.96 -5.92
CA GLU A 77 -14.58 -8.55 -4.60
C GLU A 77 -15.73 -8.33 -3.62
N PHE A 78 -15.58 -8.89 -2.44
CA PHE A 78 -16.51 -8.69 -1.32
C PHE A 78 -15.79 -8.86 0.00
N SER A 79 -16.36 -8.35 1.08
CA SER A 79 -15.83 -8.55 2.44
C SER A 79 -16.68 -9.57 3.18
N THR A 80 -16.02 -10.48 3.89
CA THR A 80 -16.69 -11.49 4.70
C THR A 80 -15.82 -11.92 5.87
N ILE A 81 -16.36 -12.77 6.74
CA ILE A 81 -15.65 -13.31 7.90
C ILE A 81 -15.10 -14.68 7.55
N ILE A 82 -13.78 -14.82 7.71
CA ILE A 82 -13.08 -16.12 7.69
C ILE A 82 -13.09 -16.67 9.12
N ARG A 83 -13.47 -17.92 9.30
CA ARG A 83 -13.49 -18.60 10.59
C ARG A 83 -12.63 -19.85 10.56
N THR A 84 -11.88 -20.09 11.62
CA THR A 84 -11.14 -21.33 11.82
C THR A 84 -11.98 -22.32 12.61
N ASN A 85 -11.56 -23.59 12.63
CA ASN A 85 -12.20 -24.62 13.47
C ASN A 85 -12.08 -24.29 14.97
N ASP A 86 -11.03 -23.60 15.38
CA ASP A 86 -10.79 -23.15 16.78
C ASP A 86 -11.62 -21.91 17.16
N LYS A 87 -12.68 -21.61 16.40
CA LYS A 87 -13.60 -20.47 16.61
C LYS A 87 -12.95 -19.07 16.49
N LYS A 88 -11.70 -18.96 16.07
CA LYS A 88 -11.12 -17.67 15.72
C LYS A 88 -11.80 -17.16 14.46
N SER A 89 -11.99 -15.85 14.37
CA SER A 89 -12.59 -15.23 13.21
C SER A 89 -11.95 -13.90 12.89
N LYS A 90 -11.88 -13.59 11.59
CA LYS A 90 -11.33 -12.33 11.08
C LYS A 90 -12.14 -11.89 9.86
N THR A 91 -12.42 -10.59 9.79
CA THR A 91 -12.98 -10.02 8.56
C THR A 91 -11.86 -9.88 7.54
N ALA A 92 -12.06 -10.45 6.36
CA ALA A 92 -11.13 -10.34 5.26
C ALA A 92 -11.86 -9.96 3.99
N ARG A 93 -11.15 -9.31 3.09
CA ARG A 93 -11.61 -9.02 1.75
C ARG A 93 -11.25 -10.19 0.84
N ILE A 94 -12.27 -10.75 0.23
CA ILE A 94 -12.13 -11.88 -0.68
C ILE A 94 -12.08 -11.35 -2.11
N LYS A 95 -11.06 -11.74 -2.84
CA LYS A 95 -10.92 -11.53 -4.28
C LYS A 95 -11.10 -12.86 -4.98
N VAL A 96 -12.17 -12.98 -5.75
CA VAL A 96 -12.44 -14.13 -6.62
C VAL A 96 -11.73 -13.91 -7.94
N VAL A 97 -10.88 -14.83 -8.33
CA VAL A 97 -10.10 -14.72 -9.56
C VAL A 97 -10.47 -15.79 -10.59
N ASP A 98 -10.28 -15.47 -11.86
CA ASP A 98 -10.42 -16.44 -12.96
C ASP A 98 -9.05 -16.98 -13.40
N SER A 99 -9.07 -17.80 -14.46
CA SER A 99 -7.86 -18.44 -15.02
C SER A 99 -6.86 -17.42 -15.60
N PHE A 100 -7.32 -16.24 -16.02
CA PHE A 100 -6.48 -15.21 -16.66
C PHE A 100 -5.82 -14.27 -15.65
N TYR A 101 -6.21 -14.34 -14.38
CA TYR A 101 -5.61 -13.50 -13.33
C TYR A 101 -4.18 -13.96 -12.97
N PRO A 102 -3.22 -13.05 -12.71
CA PRO A 102 -3.26 -11.63 -13.02
C PRO A 102 -3.08 -11.38 -14.52
N LEU A 103 -3.74 -10.34 -15.04
CA LEU A 103 -3.66 -9.99 -16.45
C LEU A 103 -2.38 -9.21 -16.76
N VAL A 104 -1.95 -8.36 -15.80
CA VAL A 104 -0.71 -7.58 -15.84
C VAL A 104 0.03 -7.76 -14.54
N GLY A 105 1.37 -7.82 -14.61
CA GLY A 105 2.24 -8.01 -13.45
C GLY A 105 2.25 -9.45 -12.94
N ASN A 106 2.90 -9.66 -11.80
CA ASN A 106 3.09 -10.98 -11.21
C ASN A 106 2.57 -11.00 -9.77
N ALA A 107 1.86 -12.06 -9.40
CA ALA A 107 1.52 -12.34 -8.01
C ALA A 107 2.64 -13.18 -7.39
N ILE A 108 3.14 -12.77 -6.23
CA ILE A 108 4.14 -13.51 -5.45
C ILE A 108 3.41 -14.26 -4.35
N ILE A 109 3.43 -15.58 -4.41
CA ILE A 109 2.71 -16.48 -3.49
C ILE A 109 3.67 -17.57 -3.02
N ASP A 110 3.54 -17.98 -1.80
CA ASP A 110 4.33 -19.04 -1.18
C ASP A 110 3.41 -20.21 -0.74
N PRO A 111 3.58 -21.43 -1.25
CA PRO A 111 4.50 -21.88 -2.33
C PRO A 111 4.16 -21.28 -3.73
N PRO A 112 5.13 -21.17 -4.65
CA PRO A 112 4.92 -20.51 -5.96
C PRO A 112 3.83 -21.15 -6.83
N ASP A 113 3.64 -22.47 -6.75
CA ASP A 113 2.63 -23.19 -7.54
C ASP A 113 1.20 -23.04 -7.01
N SER A 114 1.02 -22.42 -5.84
CA SER A 114 -0.28 -22.31 -5.19
C SER A 114 -1.29 -21.49 -6.00
N LEU A 115 -0.85 -20.52 -6.79
CA LEU A 115 -1.75 -19.80 -7.69
C LEU A 115 -2.31 -20.69 -8.80
N LYS A 116 -1.51 -21.61 -9.35
CA LYS A 116 -1.97 -22.57 -10.35
C LYS A 116 -2.98 -23.53 -9.73
N LYS A 117 -2.68 -24.06 -8.55
CA LYS A 117 -3.60 -24.94 -7.79
C LYS A 117 -4.91 -24.21 -7.49
N LEU A 118 -4.88 -22.97 -7.03
CA LEU A 118 -6.07 -22.16 -6.78
C LEU A 118 -6.99 -22.10 -8.00
N LYS A 119 -6.45 -21.95 -9.21
CA LYS A 119 -7.23 -21.83 -10.45
C LYS A 119 -7.91 -23.12 -10.86
N THR A 120 -7.34 -24.27 -10.52
CA THR A 120 -7.79 -25.61 -10.95
C THR A 120 -8.58 -26.34 -9.87
N GLU A 121 -8.19 -26.20 -8.61
CA GLU A 121 -8.78 -26.97 -7.50
C GLU A 121 -9.92 -26.18 -6.84
N PRO A 122 -11.14 -26.74 -6.75
CA PRO A 122 -12.24 -26.11 -6.04
C PRO A 122 -11.99 -26.12 -4.53
N ASN A 123 -12.66 -25.21 -3.83
CA ASN A 123 -12.61 -25.11 -2.36
C ASN A 123 -11.22 -24.88 -1.76
N THR A 124 -10.36 -24.18 -2.48
CA THR A 124 -9.05 -23.72 -2.02
C THR A 124 -9.05 -22.22 -1.80
N ILE A 125 -8.15 -21.75 -0.92
CA ILE A 125 -7.99 -20.33 -0.56
C ILE A 125 -6.51 -20.01 -0.40
N LEU A 126 -6.11 -18.83 -0.86
CA LEU A 126 -4.85 -18.19 -0.51
C LEU A 126 -5.15 -17.05 0.45
N VAL A 127 -4.38 -16.92 1.50
CA VAL A 127 -4.52 -15.86 2.52
C VAL A 127 -3.28 -14.99 2.54
N ASP A 128 -3.39 -13.74 2.93
CA ASP A 128 -2.23 -12.89 3.15
C ASP A 128 -1.52 -13.22 4.49
N GLU A 129 -0.30 -12.72 4.66
CA GLU A 129 0.50 -12.95 5.87
C GLU A 129 -0.22 -12.45 7.14
N THR A 130 -0.95 -11.34 7.03
CA THR A 130 -1.68 -10.76 8.17
C THR A 130 -2.80 -11.68 8.62
N THR A 131 -3.60 -12.19 7.68
CA THR A 131 -4.66 -13.17 7.97
C THR A 131 -4.08 -14.46 8.51
N GLN A 132 -2.99 -14.96 7.90
CA GLN A 132 -2.30 -16.17 8.36
C GLN A 132 -1.87 -16.04 9.83
N ASN A 133 -1.18 -14.95 10.17
CA ASN A 133 -0.66 -14.71 11.52
C ASN A 133 -1.79 -14.52 12.54
N ASN A 134 -2.80 -13.71 12.21
CA ASN A 134 -3.92 -13.43 13.12
C ASN A 134 -4.75 -14.66 13.46
N LEU A 135 -4.91 -15.57 12.50
CA LEU A 135 -5.68 -16.79 12.68
C LEU A 135 -4.80 -18.02 13.02
N ASN A 136 -3.47 -17.85 13.04
CA ASN A 136 -2.47 -18.94 13.24
C ASN A 136 -2.65 -20.08 12.24
N LEU A 137 -2.85 -19.76 10.95
CA LEU A 137 -3.11 -20.74 9.90
C LEU A 137 -1.81 -21.38 9.39
N LYS A 138 -1.90 -22.67 9.11
CA LYS A 138 -0.86 -23.45 8.41
C LYS A 138 -1.37 -23.90 7.06
N LEU A 139 -0.46 -24.25 6.17
CA LEU A 139 -0.83 -24.87 4.89
C LEU A 139 -1.57 -26.19 5.15
N GLY A 140 -2.67 -26.41 4.45
CA GLY A 140 -3.55 -27.55 4.65
C GLY A 140 -4.68 -27.34 5.67
N ASP A 141 -4.63 -26.28 6.46
CA ASP A 141 -5.71 -25.96 7.40
C ASP A 141 -7.01 -25.63 6.66
N LYS A 142 -8.14 -25.97 7.28
CA LYS A 142 -9.46 -25.66 6.76
C LYS A 142 -10.03 -24.45 7.44
N VAL A 143 -10.43 -23.46 6.63
CA VAL A 143 -11.18 -22.28 7.07
C VAL A 143 -12.59 -22.29 6.52
N LYS A 144 -13.52 -21.69 7.23
CA LYS A 144 -14.91 -21.56 6.81
C LYS A 144 -15.23 -20.13 6.41
N ILE A 145 -15.80 -19.98 5.24
CA ILE A 145 -16.49 -18.76 4.81
C ILE A 145 -17.96 -19.11 4.68
N GLN A 146 -18.79 -18.50 5.52
CA GLN A 146 -20.18 -18.92 5.68
C GLN A 146 -20.28 -20.41 6.04
N ASN A 147 -20.90 -21.21 5.17
CA ASN A 147 -21.06 -22.66 5.34
C ASN A 147 -20.09 -23.49 4.49
N THR A 148 -19.22 -22.84 3.71
CA THR A 148 -18.26 -23.50 2.84
C THR A 148 -16.91 -23.63 3.50
N SER A 149 -16.35 -24.83 3.53
CA SER A 149 -14.99 -25.09 4.02
C SER A 149 -14.01 -24.98 2.84
N LEU A 150 -12.93 -24.23 3.03
CA LEU A 150 -11.88 -23.98 2.07
C LEU A 150 -10.53 -24.38 2.69
N GLU A 151 -9.66 -25.01 1.91
CA GLU A 151 -8.32 -25.40 2.32
C GLU A 151 -7.31 -24.29 2.02
N VAL A 152 -6.49 -23.94 2.99
CA VAL A 152 -5.40 -22.95 2.83
C VAL A 152 -4.24 -23.62 2.11
N ILE A 153 -4.01 -23.22 0.86
CA ILE A 153 -2.97 -23.81 0.00
C ILE A 153 -1.74 -22.94 -0.19
N GLY A 154 -1.75 -21.71 0.32
CA GLY A 154 -0.60 -20.81 0.20
C GLY A 154 -0.85 -19.45 0.81
N VAL A 155 0.23 -18.68 0.87
CA VAL A 155 0.28 -17.33 1.45
C VAL A 155 0.63 -16.31 0.39
N ILE A 156 -0.14 -15.25 0.32
CA ILE A 156 0.07 -14.12 -0.59
C ILE A 156 1.14 -13.21 0.00
N LYS A 157 2.24 -13.04 -0.73
CA LYS A 157 3.31 -12.09 -0.39
C LYS A 157 3.09 -10.74 -1.09
N SER A 158 2.67 -10.77 -2.36
CA SER A 158 2.38 -9.56 -3.13
C SER A 158 1.42 -9.86 -4.27
N LEU A 159 0.53 -8.91 -4.55
CA LEU A 159 -0.34 -8.91 -5.73
C LEU A 159 -0.03 -7.69 -6.59
N PRO A 160 -0.09 -7.79 -7.92
CA PRO A 160 0.25 -6.66 -8.80
C PRO A 160 -0.80 -5.55 -8.74
N ASP A 161 -2.07 -5.91 -8.70
CA ASP A 161 -3.22 -5.00 -8.81
C ASP A 161 -3.67 -4.45 -7.44
N ILE A 162 -2.75 -3.83 -6.71
CA ILE A 162 -2.98 -3.24 -5.39
C ILE A 162 -3.57 -1.82 -5.49
N GLY A 163 -3.80 -1.34 -6.71
CA GLY A 163 -4.29 0.02 -6.97
C GLY A 163 -5.60 0.33 -6.25
N GLY A 164 -5.55 1.25 -5.27
CA GLY A 164 -6.68 1.70 -4.47
C GLY A 164 -6.55 1.33 -2.99
N PHE A 165 -7.66 1.32 -2.28
CA PHE A 165 -7.79 1.15 -0.82
C PHE A 165 -7.23 -0.19 -0.25
N PHE A 166 -6.60 -1.01 -1.07
CA PHE A 166 -6.12 -2.37 -0.78
C PHE A 166 -4.75 -2.44 -0.12
N LEU A 167 -4.09 -1.32 0.13
CA LEU A 167 -2.77 -1.30 0.77
C LEU A 167 -2.81 -1.78 2.23
N PHE A 168 -4.01 -1.78 2.84
CA PHE A 168 -4.17 -2.11 4.26
C PHE A 168 -5.40 -3.01 4.46
N GLY A 169 -5.19 -4.17 5.03
CA GLY A 169 -6.25 -5.07 5.47
C GLY A 169 -6.05 -6.52 5.03
N ASP A 170 -6.72 -7.38 5.76
CA ASP A 170 -6.68 -8.82 5.53
C ASP A 170 -7.29 -9.18 4.16
N GLN A 171 -6.57 -9.96 3.37
CA GLN A 171 -6.95 -10.34 2.01
C GLN A 171 -6.90 -11.85 1.82
N ALA A 172 -7.79 -12.34 0.96
CA ALA A 172 -7.72 -13.73 0.52
C ALA A 172 -8.17 -13.86 -0.94
N LEU A 173 -7.61 -14.84 -1.64
CA LEU A 173 -8.02 -15.20 -3.00
C LEU A 173 -8.73 -16.55 -3.00
N ILE A 174 -9.81 -16.63 -3.76
CA ILE A 174 -10.51 -17.87 -4.10
C ILE A 174 -10.78 -17.92 -5.60
N ASN A 175 -11.06 -19.10 -6.12
CA ASN A 175 -11.47 -19.26 -7.51
C ASN A 175 -12.99 -19.10 -7.70
N LYS A 176 -13.42 -19.04 -8.97
CA LYS A 176 -14.86 -18.93 -9.32
C LYS A 176 -15.69 -20.12 -8.83
N SER A 177 -15.13 -21.32 -8.78
CA SER A 177 -15.83 -22.50 -8.28
C SER A 177 -16.11 -22.38 -6.79
N GLY A 178 -15.12 -21.95 -5.99
CA GLY A 178 -15.27 -21.65 -4.57
C GLY A 178 -16.33 -20.55 -4.33
N PHE A 179 -16.32 -19.50 -5.16
CA PHE A 179 -17.31 -18.43 -5.06
C PHE A 179 -18.74 -18.90 -5.30
N LYS A 180 -18.98 -19.75 -6.31
CA LYS A 180 -20.31 -20.32 -6.57
C LYS A 180 -20.85 -21.11 -5.38
N ASN A 181 -19.98 -21.82 -4.66
CA ASN A 181 -20.34 -22.61 -3.49
C ASN A 181 -20.72 -21.75 -2.28
N LEU A 182 -20.26 -20.48 -2.24
CA LEU A 182 -20.55 -19.57 -1.13
C LEU A 182 -21.97 -19.02 -1.09
N LYS A 183 -22.78 -19.15 -2.15
CA LYS A 183 -24.18 -18.68 -2.27
C LYS A 183 -24.41 -17.24 -1.76
N ILE A 184 -23.48 -16.33 -2.08
CA ILE A 184 -23.40 -14.97 -1.52
C ILE A 184 -24.60 -14.08 -1.94
N ASN A 185 -25.35 -14.46 -2.98
CA ASN A 185 -26.45 -13.64 -3.52
C ASN A 185 -27.57 -13.29 -2.53
N ASN A 186 -27.58 -13.86 -1.32
CA ASN A 186 -28.67 -13.69 -0.35
C ASN A 186 -28.32 -12.83 0.88
N LEU A 187 -27.15 -12.17 0.94
CA LEU A 187 -26.62 -11.70 2.22
C LEU A 187 -26.33 -10.19 2.33
N GLY A 188 -26.98 -9.35 1.55
CA GLY A 188 -26.80 -7.89 1.73
C GLY A 188 -25.33 -7.40 1.63
N SER A 189 -24.41 -8.27 1.25
CA SER A 189 -23.00 -7.95 1.07
C SER A 189 -22.82 -7.16 -0.22
N PHE A 190 -22.14 -6.03 -0.14
CA PHE A 190 -21.75 -5.29 -1.34
C PHE A 190 -20.71 -6.13 -2.11
N VAL A 191 -21.13 -6.62 -3.28
CA VAL A 191 -20.29 -7.37 -4.20
C VAL A 191 -19.89 -6.44 -5.33
N ASN A 192 -18.59 -6.27 -5.55
CA ASN A 192 -18.06 -5.49 -6.65
C ASN A 192 -17.56 -6.43 -7.74
N PHE A 193 -18.11 -6.30 -8.93
CA PHE A 193 -17.64 -7.02 -10.11
C PHE A 193 -16.67 -6.10 -10.87
N LYS A 194 -15.45 -6.56 -11.10
CA LYS A 194 -14.41 -5.83 -11.80
C LYS A 194 -13.95 -6.61 -13.03
N TYR A 195 -13.88 -5.93 -14.11
CA TYR A 195 -13.43 -6.47 -15.40
C TYR A 195 -12.20 -5.68 -15.81
N LYS A 196 -11.02 -6.30 -15.68
CA LYS A 196 -9.75 -5.69 -16.06
C LYS A 196 -9.42 -6.12 -17.47
N MET A 197 -8.94 -5.20 -18.28
CA MET A 197 -8.81 -5.37 -19.70
C MET A 197 -7.48 -4.83 -20.20
N ILE A 198 -6.89 -5.53 -21.18
CA ILE A 198 -5.78 -5.07 -22.00
C ILE A 198 -6.26 -5.00 -23.43
N LYS A 199 -5.96 -3.93 -24.14
CA LYS A 199 -6.28 -3.77 -25.57
C LYS A 199 -5.55 -4.81 -26.41
N LYS A 200 -6.26 -5.48 -27.31
CA LYS A 200 -5.65 -6.40 -28.29
C LYS A 200 -4.96 -5.64 -29.41
N GLU A 201 -5.50 -4.47 -29.78
CA GLU A 201 -4.99 -3.58 -30.82
C GLU A 201 -4.94 -2.16 -30.25
N ASN A 202 -4.02 -1.32 -30.74
CA ASN A 202 -3.80 0.02 -30.21
C ASN A 202 -5.00 0.98 -30.41
N ASN A 203 -5.91 0.69 -31.35
CA ASN A 203 -7.05 1.54 -31.69
C ASN A 203 -8.40 1.02 -31.15
N THR A 204 -8.41 0.04 -30.26
CA THR A 204 -9.68 -0.47 -29.71
C THR A 204 -10.22 0.50 -28.67
N GLU A 205 -11.36 1.10 -28.95
CA GLU A 205 -12.09 1.99 -28.02
C GLU A 205 -13.27 1.25 -27.39
N LEU A 206 -13.67 1.70 -26.21
CA LEU A 206 -14.90 1.24 -25.57
C LEU A 206 -16.11 1.74 -26.35
N SER A 207 -17.13 0.89 -26.53
CA SER A 207 -18.35 1.29 -27.17
C SER A 207 -19.02 2.46 -26.43
N LYS A 208 -19.67 3.38 -27.15
CA LYS A 208 -20.40 4.52 -26.57
C LYS A 208 -21.43 4.05 -25.53
N LYS A 209 -22.08 2.91 -25.77
CA LYS A 209 -23.06 2.31 -24.84
C LYS A 209 -22.49 2.02 -23.47
N ILE A 210 -21.20 1.63 -23.37
CA ILE A 210 -20.53 1.36 -22.10
C ILE A 210 -20.18 2.68 -21.40
N ASN A 211 -19.67 3.66 -22.16
CA ASN A 211 -19.31 4.97 -21.61
C ASN A 211 -20.54 5.75 -21.08
N GLU A 212 -21.71 5.59 -21.70
CA GLU A 212 -22.94 6.29 -21.31
C GLU A 212 -23.70 5.57 -20.17
N ASN A 213 -23.32 4.35 -19.83
CA ASN A 213 -24.01 3.58 -18.80
C ASN A 213 -23.54 4.00 -17.39
N LYS A 214 -24.31 4.86 -16.74
CA LYS A 214 -24.04 5.40 -15.39
C LYS A 214 -23.87 4.33 -14.27
N LYS A 215 -24.23 3.07 -14.53
CA LYS A 215 -24.05 1.95 -13.58
C LYS A 215 -22.68 1.31 -13.69
N ILE A 216 -21.92 1.62 -14.73
CA ILE A 216 -20.58 1.09 -14.97
C ILE A 216 -19.59 2.19 -14.61
N LEU A 217 -18.74 1.94 -13.62
CA LEU A 217 -17.61 2.82 -13.31
C LEU A 217 -16.41 2.38 -14.13
N ILE A 218 -15.88 3.29 -14.92
CA ILE A 218 -14.68 3.07 -15.73
C ILE A 218 -13.50 3.71 -15.03
N LYS A 219 -12.39 3.00 -14.97
CA LYS A 219 -11.12 3.51 -14.43
C LYS A 219 -9.99 3.25 -15.41
N TYR A 220 -9.14 4.22 -15.53
CA TYR A 220 -7.89 4.17 -16.28
C TYR A 220 -6.68 4.15 -15.32
N PRO A 221 -5.49 3.77 -15.79
CA PRO A 221 -4.27 3.79 -14.97
C PRO A 221 -4.02 5.12 -14.28
N GLU A 222 -4.34 6.23 -14.95
CA GLU A 222 -4.20 7.58 -14.43
C GLU A 222 -5.08 7.83 -13.20
N ASP A 223 -6.30 7.29 -13.18
CA ASP A 223 -7.23 7.45 -12.05
C ASP A 223 -6.70 6.76 -10.79
N VAL A 224 -6.08 5.59 -10.96
CA VAL A 224 -5.48 4.84 -9.86
C VAL A 224 -4.25 5.56 -9.34
N SER A 225 -3.39 6.02 -10.24
CA SER A 225 -2.19 6.76 -9.89
C SER A 225 -2.52 8.07 -9.16
N GLN A 226 -3.53 8.83 -9.60
CA GLN A 226 -3.97 10.05 -8.94
C GLN A 226 -4.53 9.78 -7.52
N ASN A 227 -5.34 8.74 -7.34
CA ASN A 227 -5.89 8.41 -6.03
C ASN A 227 -4.80 7.96 -5.05
N LEU A 228 -3.85 7.14 -5.52
CA LEU A 228 -2.71 6.71 -4.72
C LEU A 228 -1.79 7.88 -4.39
N LYS A 229 -1.52 8.75 -5.36
CA LYS A 229 -0.75 9.98 -5.18
C LYS A 229 -1.35 10.85 -4.07
N ARG A 230 -2.65 11.15 -4.11
CA ARG A 230 -3.32 11.94 -3.05
C ARG A 230 -3.18 11.32 -1.66
N THR A 231 -3.29 10.00 -1.56
CA THR A 231 -3.13 9.31 -0.27
C THR A 231 -1.71 9.46 0.26
N ILE A 232 -0.72 9.33 -0.61
CA ILE A 232 0.70 9.47 -0.26
C ILE A 232 1.03 10.94 0.05
N GLU A 233 0.52 11.90 -0.71
CA GLU A 233 0.69 13.33 -0.44
C GLU A 233 0.19 13.70 0.96
N ASN A 234 -0.98 13.20 1.38
CA ASN A 234 -1.50 13.41 2.73
C ASN A 234 -0.56 12.83 3.80
N PHE A 235 0.00 11.65 3.54
CA PHE A 235 0.96 11.03 4.46
C PHE A 235 2.28 11.82 4.54
N ILE A 236 2.80 12.26 3.40
CA ILE A 236 4.00 13.10 3.32
C ILE A 236 3.78 14.46 4.01
N TYR A 237 2.61 15.07 3.83
CA TYR A 237 2.25 16.29 4.55
C TYR A 237 2.30 16.09 6.08
N PHE A 238 1.77 14.98 6.58
CA PHE A 238 1.84 14.63 7.98
C PHE A 238 3.30 14.44 8.47
N LEU A 239 4.13 13.72 7.69
CA LEU A 239 5.56 13.58 8.00
C LEU A 239 6.29 14.93 8.01
N THR A 240 5.93 15.84 7.11
CA THR A 240 6.52 17.19 7.04
C THR A 240 6.21 18.00 8.30
N ILE A 241 4.98 17.91 8.82
CA ILE A 241 4.63 18.57 10.09
C ILE A 241 5.47 18.01 11.25
N ILE A 242 5.65 16.69 11.31
CA ILE A 242 6.51 16.07 12.34
C ILE A 242 7.95 16.57 12.22
N ALA A 243 8.49 16.61 10.99
CA ALA A 243 9.85 17.09 10.75
C ALA A 243 10.02 18.57 11.15
N ALA A 244 9.04 19.42 10.81
CA ALA A 244 9.04 20.82 11.20
C ALA A 244 9.02 20.98 12.74
N SER A 245 8.19 20.19 13.43
CA SER A 245 8.13 20.17 14.89
C SER A 245 9.47 19.77 15.51
N ALA A 246 10.14 18.77 14.94
CA ALA A 246 11.46 18.33 15.40
C ALA A 246 12.53 19.44 15.22
N ILE A 247 12.45 20.21 14.12
CA ILE A 247 13.34 21.36 13.90
C ILE A 247 13.12 22.43 14.97
N LEU A 248 11.88 22.77 15.29
CA LEU A 248 11.55 23.75 16.34
C LEU A 248 12.08 23.32 17.71
N ILE A 249 11.85 22.07 18.12
CA ILE A 249 12.34 21.51 19.39
C ILE A 249 13.88 21.53 19.41
N SER A 250 14.52 21.17 18.31
CA SER A 250 15.97 21.21 18.19
C SER A 250 16.51 22.63 18.30
N GLY A 251 15.81 23.63 17.74
CA GLY A 251 16.15 25.05 17.85
C GLY A 251 16.12 25.53 19.29
N VAL A 252 15.11 25.22 20.08
CA VAL A 252 15.02 25.53 21.50
C VAL A 252 16.16 24.85 22.28
N GLY A 253 16.47 23.58 21.98
CA GLY A 253 17.57 22.86 22.59
C GLY A 253 18.94 23.50 22.31
N LEU A 254 19.15 24.01 21.09
CA LEU A 254 20.36 24.76 20.73
C LEU A 254 20.47 26.10 21.51
N LYS A 255 19.37 26.85 21.54
CA LYS A 255 19.31 28.10 22.32
C LYS A 255 19.71 27.87 23.78
N ASN A 256 19.10 26.89 24.43
CA ASN A 256 19.38 26.58 25.83
C ASN A 256 20.83 26.12 26.06
N SER A 257 21.36 25.31 25.12
CA SER A 257 22.76 24.85 25.18
C SER A 257 23.76 25.99 25.00
N LEU A 258 23.47 26.92 24.07
CA LEU A 258 24.32 28.13 23.90
C LEU A 258 24.25 29.03 25.11
N TYR A 259 23.06 29.28 25.66
CA TYR A 259 22.88 30.06 26.85
C TYR A 259 23.65 29.49 28.06
N SER A 260 23.53 28.19 28.30
CA SER A 260 24.28 27.50 29.35
C SER A 260 25.80 27.57 29.12
N PHE A 261 26.26 27.44 27.89
CA PHE A 261 27.67 27.53 27.54
C PHE A 261 28.22 28.96 27.85
N LEU A 262 27.48 30.00 27.42
CA LEU A 262 27.87 31.39 27.67
C LEU A 262 27.85 31.72 29.16
N SER A 263 26.81 31.29 29.88
CA SER A 263 26.71 31.51 31.34
C SER A 263 27.87 30.85 32.08
N ASN A 264 28.23 29.62 31.77
CA ASN A 264 29.32 28.90 32.42
C ASN A 264 30.70 29.50 32.10
N ASN A 265 30.86 30.22 30.98
CA ASN A 265 32.13 30.80 30.58
C ASN A 265 32.21 32.33 30.75
N GLN A 266 31.21 32.93 31.41
CA GLN A 266 31.15 34.39 31.61
C GLN A 266 32.42 34.96 32.23
N PHE A 267 32.97 34.30 33.26
CA PHE A 267 34.19 34.72 33.94
C PHE A 267 35.41 34.71 33.01
N SER A 268 35.58 33.65 32.24
CA SER A 268 36.66 33.53 31.25
C SER A 268 36.55 34.60 30.15
N ILE A 269 35.33 34.85 29.66
CA ILE A 269 35.05 35.86 28.65
C ILE A 269 35.36 37.25 29.20
N ALA A 270 35.02 37.53 30.45
CA ALA A 270 35.33 38.79 31.10
C ALA A 270 36.86 39.05 31.23
N ILE A 271 37.62 38.01 31.59
CA ILE A 271 39.09 38.09 31.65
C ILE A 271 39.66 38.38 30.25
N TYR A 272 39.22 37.68 29.20
CA TYR A 272 39.70 37.91 27.85
C TYR A 272 39.39 39.33 27.34
N LYS A 273 38.23 39.86 27.67
CA LYS A 273 37.88 41.26 27.38
C LYS A 273 38.74 42.26 28.12
N SER A 274 39.04 42.00 29.40
CA SER A 274 39.92 42.90 30.19
C SER A 274 41.38 42.90 29.69
N LEU A 275 41.80 41.81 29.06
CA LEU A 275 43.10 41.68 28.40
C LEU A 275 43.15 42.29 26.97
N GLY A 276 42.04 42.94 26.52
CA GLY A 276 41.99 43.68 25.26
C GLY A 276 41.63 42.85 24.04
N LEU A 277 41.16 41.60 24.21
CA LEU A 277 40.66 40.81 23.07
C LEU A 277 39.37 41.39 22.50
N SER A 278 39.30 41.54 21.18
CA SER A 278 38.11 42.01 20.49
C SER A 278 36.98 40.98 20.55
N SER A 279 35.74 41.46 20.52
CA SER A 279 34.55 40.58 20.55
C SER A 279 34.48 39.57 19.37
N ASN A 280 35.23 39.81 18.27
CA ASN A 280 35.31 38.86 17.12
C ASN A 280 36.28 37.72 17.35
N ASN A 281 37.16 37.81 18.37
CA ASN A 281 38.21 36.82 18.67
C ASN A 281 37.86 36.00 19.94
N ILE A 282 36.73 36.26 20.57
CA ILE A 282 36.17 35.55 21.70
C ILE A 282 34.94 34.71 21.25
#